data_674905126bc2bbf4c18e77d014b0b794
#
_entry.id   674905126bc2bbf4c18e77d014b0b794
#
_cell.length_a   1.000
_cell.length_b   1.000
_cell.length_c   1.000
_cell.angle_alpha   90.00
_cell.angle_beta   90.00
_cell.angle_gamma   90.00
#
_symmetry.space_group_name_H-M   'P 1'
#
loop_
_entity.id
_entity.type
_entity.pdbx_description
1 polymer ?
#
loop_
_entity_poly.entity_id
_entity_poly.type
_entity_poly.pdbx_seq_one_letter_code
_entity_poly.pdbx_strand_id
1 'polypeptide(L)'
;IGLITAGAETFGKMFPGLLSYKAWAILFTSVSFVFANFGLLKIIAYSIPVLMFLYPLTIAIILVSIVGGLFNYHTTVYRWTIAFTMLPAIFDGVKSLPAETVAALHLDGVVAKVGEILPLSDIGMDWVVPSVLGFVVGLIFYALKKDKGTANA
;
A
#
# COMPACT_ATOMS: atom_id res chain seq x y z
N ILE A 1 -5.77 3.11 23.53
CA ILE A 1 -4.41 3.24 24.08
C ILE A 1 -3.48 2.26 23.38
N GLY A 2 -3.78 0.94 23.30
CA GLY A 2 -2.90 -0.08 22.72
C GLY A 2 -2.44 0.20 21.29
N LEU A 3 -3.33 0.66 20.41
CA LEU A 3 -2.99 1.00 19.01
C LEU A 3 -2.03 2.20 18.92
N ILE A 4 -2.21 3.21 19.77
CA ILE A 4 -1.33 4.37 19.80
C ILE A 4 0.07 3.97 20.26
N THR A 5 0.16 3.14 21.29
CA THR A 5 1.43 2.61 21.80
C THR A 5 2.15 1.77 20.75
N ALA A 6 1.45 0.80 20.15
CA ALA A 6 2.01 -0.05 19.10
C ALA A 6 2.44 0.76 17.87
N GLY A 7 1.64 1.74 17.45
CA GLY A 7 1.99 2.67 16.39
C GLY A 7 3.24 3.48 16.71
N ALA A 8 3.30 4.11 17.88
CA ALA A 8 4.45 4.91 18.30
C ALA A 8 5.75 4.10 18.40
N GLU A 9 5.69 2.85 18.86
CA GLU A 9 6.85 1.94 18.87
C GLU A 9 7.28 1.54 17.47
N THR A 10 6.33 1.19 16.60
CA THR A 10 6.62 0.77 15.23
C THR A 10 7.26 1.90 14.43
N PHE A 11 6.67 3.10 14.47
CA PHE A 11 7.20 4.26 13.76
C PHE A 11 8.51 4.75 14.35
N GLY A 12 8.70 4.66 15.67
CA GLY A 12 9.97 4.95 16.32
C GLY A 12 11.11 4.02 15.88
N LYS A 13 10.78 2.74 15.61
CA LYS A 13 11.75 1.77 15.07
C LYS A 13 11.99 1.93 13.57
N MET A 14 10.96 2.30 12.79
CA MET A 14 11.07 2.51 11.34
C MET A 14 11.86 3.78 11.00
N PHE A 15 11.75 4.82 11.81
CA PHE A 15 12.39 6.11 11.58
C PHE A 15 13.26 6.52 12.79
N PRO A 16 14.38 5.81 13.03
CA PRO A 16 15.26 6.13 14.15
C PRO A 16 15.89 7.51 13.95
N GLY A 17 15.73 8.36 14.96
CA GLY A 17 16.29 9.72 14.94
C GLY A 17 15.37 10.82 14.41
N LEU A 18 14.21 10.51 13.81
CA LEU A 18 13.26 11.51 13.34
C LEU A 18 12.48 12.13 14.51
N LEU A 19 11.86 11.29 15.33
CA LEU A 19 11.07 11.68 16.49
C LEU A 19 11.25 10.68 17.63
N SER A 20 11.19 11.17 18.88
CA SER A 20 11.19 10.29 20.06
C SER A 20 9.86 9.54 20.17
N TYR A 21 9.85 8.42 20.91
CA TYR A 21 8.62 7.68 21.21
C TYR A 21 7.49 8.57 21.75
N LYS A 22 7.84 9.50 22.67
CA LYS A 22 6.87 10.45 23.23
C LYS A 22 6.26 11.37 22.17
N ALA A 23 7.09 11.84 21.21
CA ALA A 23 6.63 12.71 20.14
C ALA A 23 5.69 11.95 19.17
N TRP A 24 5.99 10.69 18.84
CA TRP A 24 5.11 9.83 18.05
C TRP A 24 3.79 9.55 18.77
N ALA A 25 3.82 9.26 20.08
CA ALA A 25 2.62 9.04 20.87
C ALA A 25 1.74 10.30 20.94
N ILE A 26 2.31 11.48 21.14
CA ILE A 26 1.59 12.76 21.13
C ILE A 26 0.98 13.02 19.76
N LEU A 27 1.73 12.80 18.68
CA LEU A 27 1.26 12.97 17.29
C LEU A 27 0.05 12.08 17.02
N PHE A 28 0.15 10.77 17.29
CA PHE A 28 -0.98 9.85 17.08
C PHE A 28 -2.18 10.18 17.95
N THR A 29 -1.96 10.61 19.20
CA THR A 29 -3.04 11.04 20.08
C THR A 29 -3.72 12.30 19.56
N SER A 30 -2.95 13.27 19.08
CA SER A 30 -3.48 14.51 18.50
C SER A 30 -4.29 14.24 17.23
N VAL A 31 -3.77 13.40 16.35
CA VAL A 31 -4.49 12.96 15.15
C VAL A 31 -5.79 12.26 15.52
N SER A 32 -5.76 11.32 16.46
CA SER A 32 -6.96 10.62 16.94
C SER A 32 -7.98 11.57 17.56
N PHE A 33 -7.53 12.58 18.31
CA PHE A 33 -8.40 13.61 18.87
C PHE A 33 -9.09 14.45 17.79
N VAL A 34 -8.37 14.87 16.77
CA VAL A 34 -8.96 15.61 15.63
C VAL A 34 -10.02 14.74 14.94
N PHE A 35 -9.69 13.47 14.61
CA PHE A 35 -10.65 12.56 14.00
C PHE A 35 -11.88 12.28 14.87
N ALA A 36 -11.72 12.19 16.18
CA ALA A 36 -12.84 12.00 17.11
C ALA A 36 -13.89 13.12 17.03
N ASN A 37 -13.49 14.34 16.65
CA ASN A 37 -14.40 15.47 16.49
C ASN A 37 -15.20 15.46 15.16
N PHE A 38 -14.82 14.65 14.17
CA PHE A 38 -15.55 14.59 12.88
C PHE A 38 -16.87 13.81 12.94
N GLY A 39 -17.11 13.06 14.00
CA GLY A 39 -18.25 12.16 14.10
C GLY A 39 -18.07 10.83 13.38
N LEU A 40 -18.80 9.82 13.83
CA LEU A 40 -18.64 8.43 13.41
C LEU A 40 -18.79 8.22 11.90
N LEU A 41 -19.77 8.85 11.27
CA LEU A 41 -20.06 8.69 9.84
C LEU A 41 -18.91 9.17 8.96
N LYS A 42 -18.30 10.31 9.32
CA LYS A 42 -17.13 10.83 8.59
C LYS A 42 -15.88 9.96 8.80
N ILE A 43 -15.68 9.44 10.01
CA ILE A 43 -14.58 8.51 10.29
C ILE A 43 -14.70 7.28 9.40
N ILE A 44 -15.89 6.67 9.30
CA ILE A 44 -16.12 5.52 8.44
C ILE A 44 -15.87 5.89 6.97
N ALA A 45 -16.44 7.00 6.49
CA ALA A 45 -16.30 7.43 5.11
C ALA A 45 -14.84 7.64 4.65
N TYR A 46 -13.97 8.15 5.54
CA TYR A 46 -12.55 8.33 5.23
C TYR A 46 -11.67 7.11 5.56
N SER A 47 -12.18 6.16 6.36
CA SER A 47 -11.47 4.91 6.63
C SER A 47 -11.56 3.92 5.46
N ILE A 48 -12.67 3.93 4.71
CA ILE A 48 -12.86 3.04 3.55
C ILE A 48 -11.76 3.24 2.49
N PRO A 49 -11.44 4.45 2.02
CA PRO A 49 -10.37 4.66 1.04
C PRO A 49 -9.00 4.16 1.51
N VAL A 50 -8.68 4.36 2.78
CA VAL A 50 -7.42 3.86 3.37
C VAL A 50 -7.39 2.34 3.37
N LEU A 51 -8.52 1.70 3.71
CA LEU A 51 -8.64 0.24 3.68
C LEU A 51 -8.50 -0.28 2.25
N MET A 52 -9.19 0.34 1.28
CA MET A 52 -9.12 -0.04 -0.13
C MET A 52 -7.72 0.11 -0.73
N PHE A 53 -6.95 1.08 -0.27
CA PHE A 53 -5.53 1.23 -0.62
C PHE A 53 -4.65 0.14 0.00
N LEU A 54 -4.88 -0.21 1.26
CA LEU A 54 -4.00 -1.12 2.01
C LEU A 54 -4.25 -2.59 1.70
N TYR A 55 -5.50 -3.00 1.41
CA TYR A 55 -5.81 -4.42 1.25
C TYR A 55 -5.06 -5.08 0.07
N PRO A 56 -4.94 -4.47 -1.14
CA PRO A 56 -4.21 -5.09 -2.24
C PRO A 56 -2.73 -5.29 -1.91
N LEU A 57 -2.12 -4.29 -1.28
CA LEU A 57 -0.71 -4.35 -0.86
C LEU A 57 -0.49 -5.45 0.16
N THR A 58 -1.38 -5.57 1.14
CA THR A 58 -1.28 -6.60 2.19
C THR A 58 -1.40 -8.00 1.59
N ILE A 59 -2.40 -8.23 0.72
CA ILE A 59 -2.58 -9.54 0.07
C ILE A 59 -1.39 -9.87 -0.84
N ALA A 60 -0.91 -8.91 -1.63
CA ALA A 60 0.25 -9.11 -2.50
C ALA A 60 1.50 -9.52 -1.69
N ILE A 61 1.77 -8.85 -0.57
CA ILE A 61 2.89 -9.17 0.31
C ILE A 61 2.74 -10.57 0.90
N ILE A 62 1.55 -10.95 1.36
CA ILE A 62 1.27 -12.28 1.91
C ILE A 62 1.51 -13.36 0.84
N LEU A 63 0.95 -13.19 -0.36
CA LEU A 63 1.11 -14.15 -1.45
C LEU A 63 2.58 -14.32 -1.85
N VAL A 64 3.32 -13.21 -2.02
CA VAL A 64 4.75 -13.27 -2.33
C VAL A 64 5.54 -13.92 -1.20
N SER A 65 5.16 -13.71 0.06
CA SER A 65 5.83 -14.31 1.21
C SER A 65 5.62 -15.83 1.28
N ILE A 66 4.44 -16.32 0.89
CA ILE A 66 4.15 -17.77 0.82
C ILE A 66 5.09 -18.46 -0.18
N VAL A 67 5.33 -17.85 -1.33
CA VAL A 67 6.25 -18.38 -2.36
C VAL A 67 7.70 -17.91 -2.18
N GLY A 68 7.98 -17.18 -1.11
CA GLY A 68 9.27 -16.57 -0.80
C GLY A 68 10.45 -17.53 -0.78
N GLY A 69 10.22 -18.80 -0.41
CA GLY A 69 11.22 -19.86 -0.41
C GLY A 69 11.82 -20.14 -1.80
N LEU A 70 11.08 -19.90 -2.90
CA LEU A 70 11.54 -20.14 -4.27
C LEU A 70 12.66 -19.16 -4.70
N PHE A 71 12.71 -17.99 -4.14
CA PHE A 71 13.70 -16.93 -4.45
C PHE A 71 14.47 -16.45 -3.21
N ASN A 72 14.56 -17.30 -2.19
CA ASN A 72 15.28 -17.02 -0.93
C ASN A 72 14.89 -15.68 -0.28
N TYR A 73 13.60 -15.31 -0.32
CA TYR A 73 13.07 -14.05 0.22
C TYR A 73 13.80 -12.80 -0.30
N HIS A 74 14.29 -12.83 -1.54
CA HIS A 74 15.09 -11.74 -2.08
C HIS A 74 14.28 -10.45 -2.24
N THR A 75 14.76 -9.37 -1.66
CA THR A 75 14.07 -8.05 -1.57
C THR A 75 13.65 -7.49 -2.94
N THR A 76 14.37 -7.83 -4.01
CA THR A 76 14.07 -7.35 -5.36
C THR A 76 12.67 -7.77 -5.81
N VAL A 77 12.28 -9.04 -5.56
CA VAL A 77 10.97 -9.55 -5.95
C VAL A 77 9.86 -8.80 -5.21
N TYR A 78 9.99 -8.62 -3.90
CA TYR A 78 9.04 -7.84 -3.09
C TYR A 78 8.90 -6.40 -3.60
N ARG A 79 10.03 -5.73 -3.88
CA ARG A 79 10.01 -4.32 -4.34
C ARG A 79 9.26 -4.14 -5.65
N TRP A 80 9.49 -5.01 -6.64
CA TRP A 80 8.80 -4.95 -7.93
C TRP A 80 7.32 -5.28 -7.79
N THR A 81 6.97 -6.33 -7.04
CA THR A 81 5.56 -6.68 -6.80
C THR A 81 4.81 -5.55 -6.13
N ILE A 82 5.37 -4.98 -5.05
CA ILE A 82 4.73 -3.87 -4.33
C ILE A 82 4.61 -2.63 -5.22
N ALA A 83 5.65 -2.29 -5.99
CA ALA A 83 5.62 -1.13 -6.87
C ALA A 83 4.52 -1.22 -7.93
N PHE A 84 4.34 -2.39 -8.55
CA PHE A 84 3.27 -2.62 -9.52
C PHE A 84 1.89 -2.68 -8.87
N THR A 85 1.76 -3.27 -7.68
CA THR A 85 0.48 -3.31 -6.93
C THR A 85 0.09 -1.93 -6.41
N MET A 86 1.05 -1.06 -6.16
CA MET A 86 0.80 0.28 -5.60
C MET A 86 0.02 1.17 -6.57
N LEU A 87 0.22 1.01 -7.88
CA LEU A 87 -0.48 1.81 -8.90
C LEU A 87 -2.02 1.60 -8.83
N PRO A 88 -2.55 0.37 -8.98
CA PRO A 88 -3.99 0.14 -8.84
C PRO A 88 -4.48 0.38 -7.41
N ALA A 89 -3.68 0.10 -6.37
CA ALA A 89 -4.06 0.36 -4.99
C ALA A 89 -4.32 1.86 -4.72
N ILE A 90 -3.49 2.76 -5.27
CA ILE A 90 -3.74 4.21 -5.19
C ILE A 90 -5.05 4.56 -5.90
N PHE A 91 -5.30 3.97 -7.06
CA PHE A 91 -6.54 4.19 -7.81
C PHE A 91 -7.77 3.74 -7.01
N ASP A 92 -7.76 2.54 -6.43
CA ASP A 92 -8.83 2.03 -5.57
C ASP A 92 -9.08 2.92 -4.35
N GLY A 93 -8.00 3.39 -3.72
CA GLY A 93 -8.10 4.35 -2.64
C GLY A 93 -8.78 5.65 -3.07
N VAL A 94 -8.39 6.21 -4.21
CA VAL A 94 -8.98 7.45 -4.75
C VAL A 94 -10.43 7.24 -5.19
N LYS A 95 -10.75 6.14 -5.88
CA LYS A 95 -12.11 5.78 -6.31
C LYS A 95 -13.08 5.64 -5.12
N SER A 96 -12.57 5.21 -3.98
CA SER A 96 -13.35 4.99 -2.76
C SER A 96 -13.53 6.25 -1.90
N LEU A 97 -12.91 7.39 -2.27
CA LEU A 97 -13.09 8.65 -1.56
C LEU A 97 -14.55 9.14 -1.66
N PRO A 98 -15.05 9.87 -0.66
CA PRO A 98 -16.36 10.53 -0.75
C PRO A 98 -16.48 11.39 -2.01
N ALA A 99 -17.62 11.32 -2.70
CA ALA A 99 -17.84 12.01 -3.97
C ALA A 99 -17.53 13.52 -3.91
N GLU A 100 -17.84 14.15 -2.79
CA GLU A 100 -17.51 15.56 -2.54
C GLU A 100 -16.00 15.84 -2.61
N THR A 101 -15.19 14.90 -2.12
CA THR A 101 -13.73 15.03 -2.11
C THR A 101 -13.15 14.79 -3.51
N VAL A 102 -13.67 13.80 -4.23
CA VAL A 102 -13.26 13.49 -5.61
C VAL A 102 -13.56 14.68 -6.53
N ALA A 103 -14.76 15.27 -6.41
CA ALA A 103 -15.16 16.45 -7.15
C ALA A 103 -14.30 17.70 -6.79
N ALA A 104 -14.04 17.93 -5.51
CA ALA A 104 -13.19 19.03 -5.05
C ALA A 104 -11.75 18.95 -5.57
N LEU A 105 -11.23 17.73 -5.78
CA LEU A 105 -9.89 17.48 -6.31
C LEU A 105 -9.86 17.34 -7.85
N HIS A 106 -11.00 17.50 -8.53
CA HIS A 106 -11.16 17.36 -9.99
C HIS A 106 -10.64 16.00 -10.53
N LEU A 107 -10.81 14.94 -9.74
CA LEU A 107 -10.29 13.60 -10.06
C LEU A 107 -11.29 12.74 -10.85
N ASP A 108 -12.53 13.19 -11.05
CA ASP A 108 -13.60 12.43 -11.75
C ASP A 108 -13.15 11.92 -13.12
N GLY A 109 -12.50 12.78 -13.92
CA GLY A 109 -12.02 12.41 -15.25
C GLY A 109 -10.85 11.41 -15.22
N VAL A 110 -10.02 11.44 -14.19
CA VAL A 110 -8.92 10.50 -14.01
C VAL A 110 -9.46 9.15 -13.58
N VAL A 111 -10.37 9.15 -12.63
CA VAL A 111 -11.01 7.92 -12.11
C VAL A 111 -11.77 7.19 -13.23
N ALA A 112 -12.52 7.90 -14.09
CA ALA A 112 -13.22 7.30 -15.21
C ALA A 112 -12.26 6.65 -16.22
N LYS A 113 -11.22 7.38 -16.67
CA LYS A 113 -10.25 6.89 -17.67
C LYS A 113 -9.41 5.72 -17.18
N VAL A 114 -8.96 5.76 -15.92
CA VAL A 114 -8.13 4.69 -15.36
C VAL A 114 -8.97 3.43 -15.12
N GLY A 115 -10.24 3.59 -14.72
CA GLY A 115 -11.17 2.46 -14.56
C GLY A 115 -11.44 1.69 -15.84
N GLU A 116 -11.42 2.36 -17.01
CA GLU A 116 -11.56 1.69 -18.32
C GLU A 116 -10.30 0.90 -18.74
N ILE A 117 -9.12 1.32 -18.28
CA ILE A 117 -7.83 0.71 -18.65
C ILE A 117 -7.53 -0.50 -17.76
N LEU A 118 -7.93 -0.48 -16.49
CA LEU A 118 -7.62 -1.54 -15.54
C LEU A 118 -8.57 -2.73 -15.70
N PRO A 119 -8.06 -3.92 -16.07
CA PRO A 119 -8.88 -5.12 -16.13
C PRO A 119 -9.37 -5.51 -14.73
N LEU A 120 -10.58 -6.04 -14.64
CA LEU A 120 -11.22 -6.49 -13.40
C LEU A 120 -11.60 -5.37 -12.40
N SER A 121 -11.60 -4.10 -12.85
CA SER A 121 -11.98 -2.97 -12.01
C SER A 121 -13.45 -3.03 -11.53
N ASP A 122 -14.32 -3.72 -12.29
CA ASP A 122 -15.74 -3.90 -11.96
C ASP A 122 -15.97 -4.78 -10.73
N ILE A 123 -15.04 -5.71 -10.46
CA ILE A 123 -15.12 -6.63 -9.32
C ILE A 123 -14.10 -6.28 -8.21
N GLY A 124 -13.43 -5.11 -8.30
CA GLY A 124 -12.44 -4.66 -7.31
C GLY A 124 -11.18 -5.52 -7.24
N MET A 125 -10.82 -6.21 -8.32
CA MET A 125 -9.62 -7.05 -8.43
C MET A 125 -8.64 -6.54 -9.48
N ASP A 126 -8.66 -5.26 -9.77
CA ASP A 126 -7.80 -4.57 -10.73
C ASP A 126 -6.31 -4.61 -10.36
N TRP A 127 -5.99 -4.80 -9.08
CA TRP A 127 -4.63 -4.95 -8.56
C TRP A 127 -3.99 -6.32 -8.87
N VAL A 128 -4.77 -7.37 -9.14
CA VAL A 128 -4.27 -8.75 -9.31
C VAL A 128 -3.35 -8.86 -10.50
N VAL A 129 -3.78 -8.37 -11.67
CA VAL A 129 -2.98 -8.43 -12.91
C VAL A 129 -1.66 -7.66 -12.78
N PRO A 130 -1.65 -6.38 -12.35
CA PRO A 130 -0.39 -5.67 -12.11
C PRO A 130 0.49 -6.33 -11.05
N SER A 131 -0.09 -6.89 -9.98
CA SER A 131 0.67 -7.60 -8.94
C SER A 131 1.40 -8.82 -9.50
N VAL A 132 0.71 -9.64 -10.30
CA VAL A 132 1.32 -10.82 -10.95
C VAL A 132 2.41 -10.38 -11.93
N LEU A 133 2.18 -9.34 -12.73
CA LEU A 133 3.20 -8.79 -13.62
C LEU A 133 4.43 -8.30 -12.84
N GLY A 134 4.22 -7.57 -11.75
CA GLY A 134 5.30 -7.11 -10.87
C GLY A 134 6.09 -8.27 -10.26
N PHE A 135 5.40 -9.35 -9.88
CA PHE A 135 6.04 -10.57 -9.38
C PHE A 135 6.91 -11.24 -10.45
N VAL A 136 6.39 -11.43 -11.67
CA VAL A 136 7.15 -12.01 -12.78
C VAL A 136 8.37 -11.15 -13.13
N VAL A 137 8.19 -9.83 -13.26
CA VAL A 137 9.29 -8.89 -13.49
C VAL A 137 10.33 -8.99 -12.38
N GLY A 138 9.89 -9.04 -11.12
CA GLY A 138 10.77 -9.21 -9.97
C GLY A 138 11.59 -10.50 -10.02
N LEU A 139 10.98 -11.61 -10.44
CA LEU A 139 11.67 -12.90 -10.64
C LEU A 139 12.71 -12.83 -11.77
N ILE A 140 12.38 -12.18 -12.88
CA ILE A 140 13.32 -11.99 -14.01
C ILE A 140 14.54 -11.19 -13.54
N PHE A 141 14.33 -10.07 -12.85
CA PHE A 141 15.44 -9.28 -12.29
C PHE A 141 16.26 -10.03 -11.24
N TYR A 142 15.61 -10.87 -10.44
CA TYR A 142 16.31 -11.74 -9.50
C TYR A 142 17.20 -12.75 -10.23
N ALA A 143 16.69 -13.44 -11.27
CA ALA A 143 17.43 -14.40 -12.07
C ALA A 143 18.65 -13.75 -12.76
N LEU A 144 18.45 -12.60 -13.43
CA LEU A 144 19.51 -11.85 -14.10
C LEU A 144 20.62 -11.38 -13.14
N LYS A 145 20.25 -11.05 -11.90
CA LYS A 145 21.24 -10.64 -10.89
C LYS A 145 22.01 -11.82 -10.33
N LYS A 146 21.38 -13.00 -10.25
CA LYS A 146 22.04 -14.24 -9.82
C LYS A 146 23.12 -14.67 -10.81
N ASP A 147 22.82 -14.61 -12.12
CA ASP A 147 23.78 -14.99 -13.17
C ASP A 147 25.02 -14.07 -13.19
N LYS A 148 24.87 -12.77 -12.92
CA LYS A 148 25.99 -11.84 -12.82
C LYS A 148 26.88 -12.06 -11.60
N GLY A 149 26.35 -12.63 -10.52
CA GLY A 149 27.10 -12.98 -9.31
C GLY A 149 27.99 -14.21 -9.49
N THR A 150 27.60 -15.15 -10.35
CA THR A 150 28.35 -16.38 -10.65
C THR A 150 29.38 -16.22 -11.76
N ALA A 151 29.29 -15.13 -12.56
CA ALA A 151 30.27 -14.84 -13.63
C ALA A 151 31.52 -14.14 -13.13
N ASN A 152 31.55 -13.67 -11.88
CA ASN A 152 32.67 -12.96 -11.26
C ASN A 152 33.31 -13.72 -10.07
N ALA A 153 32.99 -14.99 -9.88
CA ALA A 153 33.61 -15.90 -8.94
C ALA A 153 34.42 -16.98 -9.67
#